data_7da179a3e3026f1850dc70cbac9cfa47
#
_entry.id   7da179a3e3026f1850dc70cbac9cfa47
#
_cell.length_a   1.000
_cell.length_b   1.000
_cell.length_c   1.000
_cell.angle_alpha   90.00
_cell.angle_beta   90.00
_cell.angle_gamma   90.00
#
_symmetry.space_group_name_H-M   'P 1'
#
loop_
_entity.id
_entity.type
_entity.pdbx_description
1 polymer ?
#
loop_
_entity_poly.entity_id
_entity_poly.type
_entity_poly.pdbx_seq_one_letter_code
_entity_poly.pdbx_strand_id
1 'polypeptide(L)'
;MPPARHRRPRAVHSLLAGATTIALGLSGLALATGTGAQAADIDLITNGGFESGNHLTGWTCSAGAPETATVHSGAFALRSTPGAGDTGECVQTVTVKPSSTYALGGWVQGSYVYLGARGTGGTDPSTWTTSASWSKLSTTFTTGPATTSVTVYLHGWYGQPAFLADDVSLIGPGDPKPSPTATTPTPTATASPTPTDSGTTTPTPTPTATPTDRPGLPAHLLTGYWQNFDNGATVQRISDVPAAYDIIAVSFADATATPGGLGFTLDPTLSSRLGGYTEARFKADIAAKKAAGKKVVLSVGGQNGTVAVNSSASAANFTDTAWALMQAYGFDGIDIDLENGVNATYLGQALHNLAAKAGRGFVLTMAPQTIDMQSTGMEYFKLALNVKDILTIVNMQYYNSGTMLGCDGQVYAQGTVNFLTALACIQLKGGLRPDQVGLGVPASTSAAGGGYVSPAVVNNALDCLAAGTNCGSFRPDTKWPGIGGAMTWSTNWDAKAGGGIAGTVGAHLHAMP
;
A
#
# COMPACT_ATOMS: atom_id res chain seq x y z
N MET A 1 27.78 -48.63 -21.11
CA MET A 1 26.72 -49.30 -21.89
C MET A 1 25.39 -48.63 -21.60
N PRO A 2 24.70 -48.13 -22.60
CA PRO A 2 23.38 -47.44 -22.50
C PRO A 2 22.29 -48.42 -23.00
N PRO A 3 21.05 -47.95 -23.29
CA PRO A 3 19.91 -47.59 -22.45
C PRO A 3 18.66 -48.41 -22.85
N ALA A 4 17.56 -48.21 -22.18
CA ALA A 4 16.27 -48.69 -22.70
C ALA A 4 15.16 -47.62 -22.57
N ARG A 5 14.67 -47.21 -23.72
CA ARG A 5 13.43 -46.42 -23.94
C ARG A 5 12.21 -47.36 -23.97
N HIS A 6 11.08 -46.95 -23.45
CA HIS A 6 9.72 -47.30 -23.97
C HIS A 6 8.76 -46.15 -23.62
N ARG A 7 8.30 -45.40 -24.61
CA ARG A 7 7.21 -45.47 -25.57
C ARG A 7 5.79 -45.38 -24.92
N ARG A 8 5.13 -44.27 -25.29
CA ARG A 8 3.70 -44.00 -25.15
C ARG A 8 2.86 -45.01 -25.94
N PRO A 9 1.53 -45.11 -25.67
CA PRO A 9 0.64 -44.83 -26.78
C PRO A 9 -0.46 -43.78 -26.54
N ARG A 10 -0.83 -43.15 -27.65
CA ARG A 10 -2.05 -42.35 -27.89
C ARG A 10 -3.25 -43.27 -28.05
N ALA A 11 -4.45 -42.81 -27.68
CA ALA A 11 -5.68 -43.17 -28.38
C ALA A 11 -6.67 -42.00 -28.36
N VAL A 12 -7.17 -41.72 -29.52
CA VAL A 12 -8.18 -40.76 -29.96
C VAL A 12 -9.53 -41.51 -30.06
N HIS A 13 -10.67 -40.82 -29.87
CA HIS A 13 -11.99 -40.96 -30.56
C HIS A 13 -13.02 -40.17 -29.74
N SER A 14 -13.58 -39.08 -30.20
CA SER A 14 -14.59 -38.78 -31.24
C SER A 14 -16.07 -38.98 -30.82
N LEU A 15 -16.78 -37.83 -30.82
CA LEU A 15 -18.13 -37.55 -31.30
C LEU A 15 -19.36 -38.25 -30.61
N LEU A 16 -20.35 -37.44 -30.14
CA LEU A 16 -21.59 -37.24 -30.87
C LEU A 16 -22.53 -36.24 -30.13
N ALA A 17 -23.21 -35.45 -30.94
CA ALA A 17 -24.21 -34.45 -30.61
C ALA A 17 -25.57 -35.06 -30.22
N GLY A 18 -26.39 -34.29 -29.50
CA GLY A 18 -27.79 -34.59 -29.27
C GLY A 18 -28.54 -33.33 -28.83
N ALA A 19 -29.16 -32.66 -29.77
CA ALA A 19 -30.13 -31.60 -29.51
C ALA A 19 -31.50 -32.20 -29.13
N THR A 20 -32.17 -31.64 -28.12
CA THR A 20 -33.60 -31.80 -27.97
C THR A 20 -34.22 -30.52 -27.43
N THR A 21 -34.97 -29.87 -28.29
CA THR A 21 -35.89 -28.77 -28.02
C THR A 21 -37.15 -29.31 -27.33
N ILE A 22 -37.59 -28.67 -26.24
CA ILE A 22 -38.98 -28.72 -25.78
C ILE A 22 -39.41 -27.28 -25.48
N ALA A 23 -40.32 -26.79 -26.33
CA ALA A 23 -41.11 -25.61 -26.10
C ALA A 23 -42.33 -25.93 -25.27
N LEU A 24 -42.59 -25.18 -24.22
CA LEU A 24 -43.91 -25.07 -23.61
C LEU A 24 -44.14 -23.62 -23.20
N GLY A 25 -45.07 -23.01 -23.88
CA GLY A 25 -45.56 -21.69 -23.57
C GLY A 25 -46.47 -21.65 -22.36
N LEU A 26 -46.41 -20.55 -21.63
CA LEU A 26 -47.51 -20.07 -20.78
C LEU A 26 -47.52 -18.55 -20.79
N SER A 27 -48.62 -18.03 -21.29
CA SER A 27 -48.98 -16.62 -21.30
C SER A 27 -49.26 -16.11 -19.88
N GLY A 28 -48.82 -14.89 -19.55
CA GLY A 28 -49.31 -14.29 -18.31
C GLY A 28 -48.65 -12.99 -17.92
N LEU A 29 -49.34 -11.93 -18.22
CA LEU A 29 -49.38 -10.63 -17.54
C LEU A 29 -48.10 -9.77 -17.54
N ALA A 30 -48.00 -8.88 -18.51
CA ALA A 30 -47.07 -7.75 -18.54
C ALA A 30 -47.50 -6.70 -17.52
N LEU A 31 -46.79 -6.60 -16.41
CA LEU A 31 -46.70 -5.36 -15.64
C LEU A 31 -45.58 -4.53 -16.29
N ALA A 32 -45.96 -3.51 -17.02
CA ALA A 32 -45.07 -2.51 -17.53
C ALA A 32 -44.55 -1.64 -16.38
N THR A 33 -43.44 -2.06 -15.76
CA THR A 33 -42.57 -1.14 -15.01
C THR A 33 -41.71 -0.45 -16.06
N GLY A 34 -41.91 0.86 -16.22
CA GLY A 34 -41.11 1.69 -17.11
C GLY A 34 -39.63 1.58 -16.70
N THR A 35 -38.86 0.76 -17.40
CA THR A 35 -37.41 0.83 -17.40
C THR A 35 -37.05 2.07 -18.19
N GLY A 36 -36.69 3.16 -17.49
CA GLY A 36 -35.96 4.25 -18.12
C GLY A 36 -34.81 3.62 -18.93
N ALA A 37 -34.71 3.96 -20.20
CA ALA A 37 -33.60 3.51 -21.05
C ALA A 37 -32.30 3.88 -20.35
N GLN A 38 -31.57 2.90 -19.85
CA GLN A 38 -30.23 3.11 -19.33
C GLN A 38 -29.36 3.56 -20.52
N ALA A 39 -28.73 4.73 -20.39
CA ALA A 39 -27.81 5.20 -21.41
C ALA A 39 -26.75 4.12 -21.65
N ALA A 40 -26.47 3.81 -22.91
CA ALA A 40 -25.42 2.84 -23.25
C ALA A 40 -24.09 3.32 -22.70
N ASP A 41 -23.28 2.40 -22.17
CA ASP A 41 -21.93 2.70 -21.75
C ASP A 41 -21.10 3.13 -22.96
N ILE A 42 -20.44 4.28 -22.84
CA ILE A 42 -19.60 4.88 -23.89
C ILE A 42 -18.23 5.22 -23.30
N ASP A 43 -17.23 5.36 -24.14
CA ASP A 43 -15.94 5.92 -23.72
C ASP A 43 -16.03 7.45 -23.65
N LEU A 44 -15.78 7.98 -22.47
CA LEU A 44 -15.87 9.41 -22.18
C LEU A 44 -14.53 10.13 -22.34
N ILE A 45 -13.42 9.41 -22.47
CA ILE A 45 -12.09 10.01 -22.70
C ILE A 45 -12.00 10.59 -24.10
N THR A 46 -11.47 11.78 -24.19
CA THR A 46 -11.14 12.40 -25.48
C THR A 46 -9.70 12.08 -25.81
N ASN A 47 -9.46 11.48 -26.99
CA ASN A 47 -8.12 11.21 -27.50
C ASN A 47 -7.28 10.36 -26.52
N GLY A 48 -7.85 9.26 -26.04
CA GLY A 48 -7.18 8.36 -25.10
C GLY A 48 -6.01 7.58 -25.73
N GLY A 49 -6.01 7.41 -27.07
CA GLY A 49 -4.90 6.84 -27.83
C GLY A 49 -3.94 7.88 -28.40
N PHE A 50 -4.07 9.17 -28.03
CA PHE A 50 -3.17 10.27 -28.41
C PHE A 50 -3.00 10.49 -29.93
N GLU A 51 -3.94 10.03 -30.76
CA GLU A 51 -3.87 10.04 -32.23
C GLU A 51 -4.37 11.35 -32.84
N SER A 52 -5.06 12.21 -32.08
CA SER A 52 -5.82 13.35 -32.63
C SER A 52 -5.17 14.70 -32.37
N GLY A 53 -5.32 15.62 -33.32
CA GLY A 53 -4.92 17.03 -33.19
C GLY A 53 -3.42 17.21 -33.02
N ASN A 54 -3.00 17.83 -31.92
CA ASN A 54 -1.61 17.96 -31.52
C ASN A 54 -1.13 16.77 -30.67
N HIS A 55 -1.82 15.65 -30.73
CA HIS A 55 -1.62 14.40 -29.97
C HIS A 55 -1.89 14.49 -28.46
N LEU A 56 -2.02 15.69 -27.89
CA LEU A 56 -2.41 15.92 -26.51
C LEU A 56 -3.80 16.60 -26.40
N THR A 57 -4.55 16.66 -27.51
CA THR A 57 -5.89 17.28 -27.52
C THR A 57 -6.78 16.63 -26.46
N GLY A 58 -7.38 17.46 -25.61
CA GLY A 58 -8.19 17.01 -24.48
C GLY A 58 -7.41 16.78 -23.18
N TRP A 59 -6.09 16.73 -23.24
CA TRP A 59 -5.23 16.56 -22.09
C TRP A 59 -4.47 17.84 -21.75
N THR A 60 -4.31 18.11 -20.45
CA THR A 60 -3.45 19.17 -19.91
C THR A 60 -2.32 18.50 -19.16
N CYS A 61 -1.09 18.71 -19.61
CA CYS A 61 0.11 18.07 -19.08
C CYS A 61 1.12 19.10 -18.58
N SER A 62 1.79 18.80 -17.46
CA SER A 62 2.92 19.61 -16.98
C SER A 62 4.20 19.36 -17.79
N ALA A 63 4.41 18.15 -18.28
CA ALA A 63 5.63 17.75 -19.01
C ALA A 63 5.35 16.72 -20.13
N GLY A 64 4.15 16.71 -20.69
CA GLY A 64 3.73 15.76 -21.74
C GLY A 64 4.23 16.13 -23.13
N ALA A 65 4.56 15.13 -23.92
CA ALA A 65 4.92 15.20 -25.34
C ALA A 65 4.39 13.97 -26.09
N PRO A 66 4.16 14.06 -27.42
CA PRO A 66 3.84 12.88 -28.22
C PRO A 66 5.07 11.96 -28.32
N GLU A 67 4.83 10.66 -28.25
CA GLU A 67 5.80 9.57 -28.48
C GLU A 67 5.44 8.82 -29.75
N THR A 68 6.43 8.48 -30.57
CA THR A 68 6.24 7.76 -31.84
C THR A 68 7.10 6.50 -31.97
N ALA A 69 8.13 6.38 -31.16
CA ALA A 69 9.05 5.23 -31.24
C ALA A 69 8.56 4.02 -30.46
N THR A 70 7.81 4.27 -29.38
CA THR A 70 7.30 3.24 -28.49
C THR A 70 5.82 3.52 -28.21
N VAL A 71 4.94 2.89 -28.98
CA VAL A 71 3.48 3.02 -28.87
C VAL A 71 2.87 1.68 -28.49
N HIS A 72 1.73 1.68 -27.80
CA HIS A 72 0.98 0.45 -27.53
C HIS A 72 0.08 0.11 -28.72
N SER A 73 -0.61 1.10 -29.26
CA SER A 73 -1.41 0.99 -30.48
C SER A 73 -1.27 2.23 -31.36
N GLY A 74 -1.79 2.20 -32.56
CA GLY A 74 -1.79 3.36 -33.48
C GLY A 74 -0.40 3.83 -33.90
N ALA A 75 -0.20 5.16 -33.94
CA ALA A 75 1.04 5.81 -34.38
C ALA A 75 1.66 6.71 -33.27
N PHE A 76 0.90 7.04 -32.26
CA PHE A 76 1.31 7.95 -31.18
C PHE A 76 0.93 7.41 -29.81
N ALA A 77 1.70 7.78 -28.79
CA ALA A 77 1.41 7.60 -27.38
C ALA A 77 1.76 8.88 -26.62
N LEU A 78 1.35 9.00 -25.38
CA LEU A 78 1.85 10.02 -24.45
C LEU A 78 3.23 9.60 -23.92
N ARG A 79 4.18 10.53 -23.98
CA ARG A 79 5.41 10.52 -23.17
C ARG A 79 5.34 11.67 -22.18
N SER A 80 5.54 11.42 -20.90
CA SER A 80 5.67 12.48 -19.91
C SER A 80 6.90 12.28 -19.03
N THR A 81 7.59 13.36 -18.70
CA THR A 81 8.89 13.30 -18.02
C THR A 81 8.79 13.97 -16.65
N PRO A 82 8.71 13.18 -15.57
CA PRO A 82 8.75 13.72 -14.22
C PRO A 82 10.03 14.49 -13.94
N GLY A 83 9.91 15.60 -13.22
CA GLY A 83 11.04 16.37 -12.68
C GLY A 83 11.30 16.06 -11.22
N ALA A 84 12.31 16.68 -10.62
CA ALA A 84 12.60 16.53 -9.20
C ALA A 84 11.46 17.05 -8.29
N GLY A 85 10.69 18.04 -8.77
CA GLY A 85 9.54 18.65 -8.07
C GLY A 85 8.21 18.50 -8.80
N ASP A 86 8.13 17.67 -9.85
CA ASP A 86 6.95 17.47 -10.67
C ASP A 86 6.82 16.01 -11.08
N THR A 87 5.61 15.48 -11.05
CA THR A 87 5.31 14.09 -11.44
C THR A 87 5.10 13.90 -12.94
N GLY A 88 5.18 14.96 -13.75
CA GLY A 88 4.83 14.90 -15.17
C GLY A 88 3.35 14.62 -15.38
N GLU A 89 2.46 15.20 -14.55
CA GLU A 89 1.05 14.87 -14.57
C GLU A 89 0.36 15.34 -15.85
N CYS A 90 -0.50 14.46 -16.41
CA CYS A 90 -1.45 14.75 -17.49
C CYS A 90 -2.86 14.48 -17.00
N VAL A 91 -3.75 15.46 -17.17
CA VAL A 91 -5.14 15.37 -16.69
C VAL A 91 -6.16 15.64 -17.77
N GLN A 92 -7.33 15.03 -17.64
CA GLN A 92 -8.52 15.35 -18.43
C GLN A 92 -9.73 15.42 -17.53
N THR A 93 -10.49 16.55 -17.57
CA THR A 93 -11.78 16.65 -16.87
C THR A 93 -12.88 16.08 -17.76
N VAL A 94 -13.64 15.15 -17.22
CA VAL A 94 -14.67 14.38 -17.93
C VAL A 94 -16.01 14.60 -17.25
N THR A 95 -17.05 14.89 -18.04
CA THR A 95 -18.43 14.97 -17.55
C THR A 95 -18.96 13.56 -17.31
N VAL A 96 -19.52 13.34 -16.12
CA VAL A 96 -20.06 12.05 -15.66
C VAL A 96 -21.47 12.22 -15.12
N LYS A 97 -22.19 11.11 -14.95
CA LYS A 97 -23.53 11.11 -14.30
C LYS A 97 -23.39 10.81 -12.82
N PRO A 98 -24.19 11.46 -11.97
CA PRO A 98 -24.25 11.14 -10.54
C PRO A 98 -24.66 9.68 -10.29
N SER A 99 -24.21 9.14 -9.15
CA SER A 99 -24.53 7.79 -8.67
C SER A 99 -24.35 6.69 -9.72
N SER A 100 -23.33 6.82 -10.56
CA SER A 100 -23.08 5.95 -11.70
C SER A 100 -21.69 5.31 -11.60
N THR A 101 -21.56 4.07 -12.04
CA THR A 101 -20.31 3.32 -12.01
C THR A 101 -19.56 3.48 -13.34
N TYR A 102 -18.25 3.67 -13.23
CA TYR A 102 -17.32 3.85 -14.35
C TYR A 102 -16.15 2.89 -14.24
N ALA A 103 -15.71 2.37 -15.40
CA ALA A 103 -14.47 1.60 -15.53
C ALA A 103 -13.41 2.47 -16.20
N LEU A 104 -12.34 2.79 -15.48
CA LEU A 104 -11.17 3.52 -15.95
C LEU A 104 -10.06 2.55 -16.29
N GLY A 105 -9.45 2.65 -17.46
CA GLY A 105 -8.35 1.81 -17.89
C GLY A 105 -7.39 2.54 -18.82
N GLY A 106 -6.19 1.97 -19.02
CA GLY A 106 -5.18 2.48 -19.94
C GLY A 106 -3.96 1.58 -19.96
N TRP A 107 -3.14 1.69 -20.99
CA TRP A 107 -1.85 1.02 -21.07
C TRP A 107 -0.74 1.99 -20.71
N VAL A 108 0.20 1.55 -19.89
CA VAL A 108 1.32 2.37 -19.44
C VAL A 108 2.62 1.58 -19.44
N GLN A 109 3.74 2.30 -19.55
CA GLN A 109 5.10 1.75 -19.45
C GLN A 109 5.99 2.74 -18.73
N GLY A 110 6.76 2.29 -17.74
CA GLY A 110 7.69 3.13 -16.97
C GLY A 110 7.74 2.77 -15.50
N SER A 111 8.53 3.52 -14.75
CA SER A 111 8.65 3.39 -13.31
C SER A 111 7.60 4.24 -12.60
N TYR A 112 6.82 3.62 -11.70
CA TYR A 112 5.82 4.31 -10.87
C TYR A 112 4.84 5.15 -11.68
N VAL A 113 4.16 4.52 -12.67
CA VAL A 113 3.15 5.17 -13.49
C VAL A 113 1.78 4.96 -12.87
N TYR A 114 1.07 6.03 -12.62
CA TYR A 114 -0.25 6.05 -11.98
C TYR A 114 -1.34 6.41 -12.99
N LEU A 115 -2.49 5.76 -12.84
CA LEU A 115 -3.74 6.09 -13.50
C LEU A 115 -4.84 6.16 -12.44
N GLY A 116 -5.62 7.23 -12.43
CA GLY A 116 -6.70 7.39 -11.46
C GLY A 116 -7.70 8.48 -11.83
N ALA A 117 -8.67 8.70 -10.96
CA ALA A 117 -9.64 9.78 -11.07
C ALA A 117 -9.79 10.51 -9.74
N ARG A 118 -10.04 11.82 -9.80
CA ARG A 118 -10.26 12.69 -8.63
C ARG A 118 -11.63 13.36 -8.71
N GLY A 119 -12.18 13.69 -7.54
CA GLY A 119 -13.45 14.39 -7.43
C GLY A 119 -14.64 13.47 -7.73
N THR A 120 -14.52 12.18 -7.46
CA THR A 120 -15.57 11.19 -7.72
C THR A 120 -16.79 11.34 -6.81
N GLY A 121 -16.67 12.10 -5.73
CA GLY A 121 -17.73 12.23 -4.73
C GLY A 121 -17.84 11.04 -3.79
N GLY A 122 -16.89 10.15 -3.85
CA GLY A 122 -16.64 8.99 -2.99
C GLY A 122 -15.12 8.81 -2.80
N THR A 123 -14.66 7.57 -2.71
CA THR A 123 -13.22 7.28 -2.72
C THR A 123 -12.67 7.44 -4.14
N ASP A 124 -11.73 8.35 -4.30
CA ASP A 124 -11.05 8.57 -5.56
C ASP A 124 -10.13 7.37 -5.90
N PRO A 125 -10.32 6.71 -7.06
CA PRO A 125 -9.57 5.52 -7.42
C PRO A 125 -8.17 5.88 -7.92
N SER A 126 -7.20 5.03 -7.60
CA SER A 126 -5.84 5.09 -8.13
C SER A 126 -5.31 3.67 -8.32
N THR A 127 -4.61 3.45 -9.42
CA THR A 127 -3.87 2.21 -9.69
C THR A 127 -2.53 2.57 -10.33
N TRP A 128 -1.52 1.71 -10.20
CA TRP A 128 -0.19 2.02 -10.70
C TRP A 128 0.60 0.75 -11.04
N THR A 129 1.70 0.94 -11.74
CA THR A 129 2.67 -0.12 -12.02
C THR A 129 4.10 0.43 -12.08
N THR A 130 5.07 -0.48 -11.93
CA THR A 130 6.45 -0.26 -12.35
C THR A 130 6.79 -1.39 -13.33
N SER A 131 6.81 -1.07 -14.62
CA SER A 131 6.99 -2.04 -15.68
C SER A 131 7.80 -1.45 -16.82
N ALA A 132 8.87 -2.14 -17.22
CA ALA A 132 9.65 -1.78 -18.40
C ALA A 132 8.94 -2.12 -19.72
N SER A 133 7.81 -2.82 -19.68
CA SER A 133 6.96 -3.17 -20.82
C SER A 133 5.57 -2.61 -20.63
N TRP A 134 4.81 -2.49 -21.72
CA TRP A 134 3.42 -2.09 -21.65
C TRP A 134 2.61 -2.97 -20.70
N SER A 135 1.93 -2.33 -19.76
CA SER A 135 1.11 -2.95 -18.73
C SER A 135 -0.24 -2.27 -18.66
N LYS A 136 -1.31 -3.05 -18.61
CA LYS A 136 -2.66 -2.52 -18.51
C LYS A 136 -2.97 -2.18 -17.06
N LEU A 137 -3.32 -0.93 -16.80
CA LEU A 137 -3.93 -0.50 -15.55
C LEU A 137 -5.44 -0.44 -15.71
N SER A 138 -6.18 -0.84 -14.67
CA SER A 138 -7.63 -0.72 -14.64
C SER A 138 -8.15 -0.58 -13.22
N THR A 139 -9.20 0.24 -13.06
CA THR A 139 -9.92 0.43 -11.80
C THR A 139 -11.37 0.79 -12.08
N THR A 140 -12.21 0.71 -11.06
CA THR A 140 -13.62 1.13 -11.15
C THR A 140 -13.96 2.07 -10.00
N PHE A 141 -14.93 2.96 -10.22
CA PHE A 141 -15.46 3.82 -9.17
C PHE A 141 -16.93 4.13 -9.41
N THR A 142 -17.61 4.55 -8.35
CA THR A 142 -18.98 5.04 -8.43
C THR A 142 -19.00 6.51 -8.03
N THR A 143 -19.63 7.35 -8.85
CA THR A 143 -19.77 8.78 -8.59
C THR A 143 -20.76 9.03 -7.45
N GLY A 144 -20.47 10.06 -6.66
CA GLY A 144 -21.38 10.53 -5.63
C GLY A 144 -22.70 11.09 -6.19
N PRO A 145 -23.73 11.28 -5.34
CA PRO A 145 -25.07 11.68 -5.78
C PRO A 145 -25.15 13.09 -6.39
N ALA A 146 -24.13 13.94 -6.20
CA ALA A 146 -24.04 15.28 -6.78
C ALA A 146 -22.86 15.43 -7.77
N THR A 147 -22.14 14.37 -8.08
CA THR A 147 -20.94 14.43 -8.93
C THR A 147 -21.32 14.44 -10.40
N THR A 148 -20.98 15.53 -11.09
CA THR A 148 -21.25 15.72 -12.53
C THR A 148 -19.98 15.79 -13.38
N SER A 149 -18.79 15.83 -12.75
CA SER A 149 -17.51 15.78 -13.43
C SER A 149 -16.46 15.09 -12.57
N VAL A 150 -15.47 14.48 -13.19
CA VAL A 150 -14.29 13.91 -12.55
C VAL A 150 -13.04 14.32 -13.32
N THR A 151 -11.90 14.37 -12.65
CA THR A 151 -10.62 14.59 -13.31
C THR A 151 -9.85 13.27 -13.39
N VAL A 152 -9.74 12.72 -14.59
CA VAL A 152 -8.88 11.56 -14.88
C VAL A 152 -7.43 12.05 -14.98
N TYR A 153 -6.50 11.32 -14.39
CA TYR A 153 -5.08 11.66 -14.41
C TYR A 153 -4.18 10.48 -14.74
N LEU A 154 -3.06 10.82 -15.35
CA LEU A 154 -1.87 9.99 -15.52
C LEU A 154 -0.70 10.75 -14.91
N HIS A 155 0.13 10.11 -14.12
CA HIS A 155 1.39 10.72 -13.68
C HIS A 155 2.45 9.66 -13.40
N GLY A 156 3.71 10.06 -13.52
CA GLY A 156 4.85 9.29 -13.04
C GLY A 156 5.17 9.64 -11.59
N TRP A 157 6.43 9.51 -11.21
CA TRP A 157 6.91 9.84 -9.88
C TRP A 157 8.11 10.76 -9.93
N TYR A 158 8.27 11.59 -8.92
CA TYR A 158 9.33 12.59 -8.81
C TYR A 158 10.71 12.02 -9.08
N GLY A 159 11.46 12.66 -9.99
CA GLY A 159 12.82 12.26 -10.35
C GLY A 159 12.95 10.90 -11.06
N GLN A 160 11.83 10.25 -11.40
CA GLN A 160 11.85 9.02 -12.18
C GLN A 160 12.03 9.32 -13.68
N PRO A 161 12.50 8.34 -14.47
CA PRO A 161 12.53 8.45 -15.92
C PRO A 161 11.16 8.75 -16.52
N ALA A 162 11.13 9.22 -17.77
CA ALA A 162 9.90 9.41 -18.51
C ALA A 162 9.05 8.13 -18.54
N PHE A 163 7.76 8.29 -18.41
CA PHE A 163 6.78 7.22 -18.61
C PHE A 163 6.01 7.41 -19.92
N LEU A 164 5.40 6.32 -20.36
CA LEU A 164 4.53 6.28 -21.54
C LEU A 164 3.13 5.88 -21.13
N ALA A 165 2.12 6.41 -21.83
CA ALA A 165 0.73 5.98 -21.68
C ALA A 165 0.00 5.99 -23.02
N ASP A 166 -0.97 5.07 -23.18
CA ASP A 166 -1.73 4.88 -24.40
C ASP A 166 -3.08 4.21 -24.11
N ASP A 167 -4.02 4.31 -25.04
CA ASP A 167 -5.34 3.65 -24.98
C ASP A 167 -6.10 3.88 -23.66
N VAL A 168 -6.07 5.11 -23.17
CA VAL A 168 -6.79 5.50 -21.94
C VAL A 168 -8.28 5.58 -22.22
N SER A 169 -9.09 4.96 -21.38
CA SER A 169 -10.55 4.89 -21.54
C SER A 169 -11.27 5.06 -20.21
N LEU A 170 -12.42 5.74 -20.22
CA LEU A 170 -13.36 5.82 -19.11
C LEU A 170 -14.74 5.37 -19.60
N ILE A 171 -15.09 4.13 -19.34
CA ILE A 171 -16.31 3.50 -19.84
C ILE A 171 -17.41 3.60 -18.79
N GLY A 172 -18.58 4.08 -19.18
CA GLY A 172 -19.77 4.16 -18.34
C GLY A 172 -20.89 4.99 -18.95
N PRO A 173 -21.99 5.20 -18.20
CA PRO A 173 -23.13 5.94 -18.72
C PRO A 173 -22.78 7.40 -19.00
N GLY A 174 -22.98 7.83 -20.22
CA GLY A 174 -22.69 9.19 -20.70
C GLY A 174 -23.71 9.68 -21.72
N ASP A 175 -23.60 10.95 -22.06
CA ASP A 175 -24.33 11.47 -23.22
C ASP A 175 -23.45 11.31 -24.45
N PRO A 176 -24.02 10.90 -25.61
CA PRO A 176 -23.25 10.75 -26.84
C PRO A 176 -22.52 12.06 -27.17
N LYS A 177 -21.23 11.97 -27.43
CA LYS A 177 -20.39 13.11 -27.79
C LYS A 177 -20.96 13.76 -29.05
N PRO A 178 -21.21 15.09 -29.10
CA PRO A 178 -21.63 15.74 -30.34
C PRO A 178 -20.53 15.58 -31.38
N SER A 179 -20.92 15.06 -32.54
CA SER A 179 -20.10 15.08 -33.75
C SER A 179 -19.77 16.53 -34.11
N PRO A 180 -18.56 16.89 -34.51
CA PRO A 180 -18.21 18.27 -34.82
C PRO A 180 -18.98 18.77 -36.02
N THR A 181 -20.04 19.55 -35.80
CA THR A 181 -20.66 20.40 -36.80
C THR A 181 -20.41 21.86 -36.42
N ALA A 182 -19.85 22.57 -37.36
CA ALA A 182 -19.38 23.94 -37.20
C ALA A 182 -20.48 24.98 -36.92
N THR A 183 -20.03 26.12 -36.40
CA THR A 183 -20.56 27.49 -36.38
C THR A 183 -21.36 27.96 -35.15
N THR A 184 -20.71 28.83 -34.46
CA THR A 184 -20.97 30.13 -33.78
C THR A 184 -22.40 30.73 -33.94
N PRO A 185 -22.97 31.63 -33.04
CA PRO A 185 -22.27 32.59 -32.16
C PRO A 185 -22.85 32.78 -30.74
N THR A 186 -22.05 33.45 -29.92
CA THR A 186 -22.35 34.23 -28.72
C THR A 186 -23.59 35.15 -28.86
N PRO A 187 -24.34 35.65 -27.82
CA PRO A 187 -23.88 36.10 -26.53
C PRO A 187 -24.90 35.97 -25.36
N THR A 188 -24.55 36.31 -24.20
CA THR A 188 -25.01 37.39 -23.32
C THR A 188 -24.95 36.99 -21.88
N ALA A 189 -24.17 37.75 -21.14
CA ALA A 189 -24.06 37.70 -19.69
C ALA A 189 -25.36 38.14 -19.02
N THR A 190 -25.73 37.45 -17.95
CA THR A 190 -26.66 38.01 -16.96
C THR A 190 -26.23 37.62 -15.55
N ALA A 191 -26.01 38.65 -14.80
CA ALA A 191 -25.77 38.88 -13.37
C ALA A 191 -25.78 37.72 -12.38
N SER A 192 -24.70 37.73 -11.61
CA SER A 192 -24.46 37.10 -10.30
C SER A 192 -25.47 37.54 -9.25
N PRO A 193 -25.94 36.68 -8.36
CA PRO A 193 -26.36 37.07 -7.05
C PRO A 193 -25.27 36.87 -6.00
N THR A 194 -25.12 37.86 -5.16
CA THR A 194 -24.26 38.02 -4.00
C THR A 194 -24.38 36.85 -3.02
N PRO A 195 -23.26 36.34 -2.43
CA PRO A 195 -23.34 35.33 -1.39
C PRO A 195 -23.82 35.93 -0.07
N THR A 196 -24.80 35.28 0.51
CA THR A 196 -25.23 35.52 1.88
C THR A 196 -24.35 34.73 2.83
N ASP A 197 -23.73 35.44 3.73
CA ASP A 197 -22.94 34.96 4.86
C ASP A 197 -23.76 34.00 5.74
N SER A 198 -23.27 32.82 6.00
CA SER A 198 -23.84 31.90 6.99
C SER A 198 -22.75 31.28 7.81
N GLY A 199 -22.58 31.84 8.98
CA GLY A 199 -22.17 31.24 10.25
C GLY A 199 -21.08 30.12 10.21
N THR A 200 -19.86 30.54 10.51
CA THR A 200 -18.77 29.63 10.90
C THR A 200 -19.13 28.90 12.19
N THR A 201 -19.49 27.63 12.12
CA THR A 201 -19.48 26.75 13.29
C THR A 201 -18.07 26.22 13.46
N THR A 202 -17.39 26.67 14.48
CA THR A 202 -16.11 26.09 14.96
C THR A 202 -16.31 24.60 15.20
N PRO A 203 -15.48 23.71 14.59
CA PRO A 203 -15.58 22.28 14.88
C PRO A 203 -15.18 22.05 16.34
N THR A 204 -16.08 21.45 17.09
CA THR A 204 -15.80 20.89 18.43
C THR A 204 -14.64 19.91 18.30
N PRO A 205 -13.63 19.94 19.19
CA PRO A 205 -12.52 18.99 19.12
C PRO A 205 -13.06 17.57 19.23
N THR A 206 -12.78 16.76 18.22
CA THR A 206 -13.06 15.32 18.23
C THR A 206 -12.39 14.69 19.46
N PRO A 207 -13.08 13.85 20.24
CA PRO A 207 -12.49 13.24 21.41
C PRO A 207 -11.23 12.48 21.02
N THR A 208 -10.12 12.77 21.70
CA THR A 208 -8.85 12.06 21.57
C THR A 208 -9.12 10.57 21.79
N ALA A 209 -8.92 9.76 20.75
CA ALA A 209 -9.08 8.31 20.86
C ALA A 209 -8.16 7.80 21.99
N THR A 210 -8.71 7.07 22.93
CA THR A 210 -7.95 6.43 24.02
C THR A 210 -6.87 5.53 23.42
N PRO A 211 -5.62 5.55 23.93
CA PRO A 211 -4.57 4.64 23.49
C PRO A 211 -5.06 3.20 23.54
N THR A 212 -4.67 2.39 22.56
CA THR A 212 -4.92 0.95 22.59
C THR A 212 -4.27 0.38 23.86
N ASP A 213 -4.99 -0.48 24.58
CA ASP A 213 -4.42 -1.19 25.71
C ASP A 213 -3.24 -2.04 25.19
N ARG A 214 -1.99 -1.65 25.54
CA ARG A 214 -0.73 -2.30 25.14
C ARG A 214 -0.10 -2.98 26.35
N PRO A 215 -0.71 -4.03 26.89
CA PRO A 215 -0.24 -4.61 28.15
C PRO A 215 1.20 -5.09 28.04
N GLY A 216 2.06 -4.52 28.90
CA GLY A 216 3.46 -4.88 29.01
C GLY A 216 4.40 -4.29 27.95
N LEU A 217 3.96 -3.32 27.13
CA LEU A 217 4.82 -2.58 26.22
C LEU A 217 5.06 -1.15 26.72
N PRO A 218 6.28 -0.57 26.51
CA PRO A 218 6.55 0.83 26.84
C PRO A 218 5.77 1.80 25.93
N ALA A 219 5.76 3.09 26.29
CA ALA A 219 5.10 4.13 25.51
C ALA A 219 5.73 4.28 24.11
N HIS A 220 7.06 4.23 24.06
CA HIS A 220 7.84 4.29 22.84
C HIS A 220 8.56 2.97 22.60
N LEU A 221 8.36 2.39 21.42
CA LEU A 221 8.76 1.02 21.11
C LEU A 221 9.99 0.99 20.20
N LEU A 222 10.89 0.04 20.44
CA LEU A 222 11.85 -0.38 19.43
C LEU A 222 11.46 -1.75 18.88
N THR A 223 11.12 -1.81 17.59
CA THR A 223 10.87 -3.05 16.85
C THR A 223 12.11 -3.49 16.09
N GLY A 224 12.46 -4.76 16.12
CA GLY A 224 13.55 -5.31 15.32
C GLY A 224 13.14 -6.56 14.55
N TYR A 225 13.43 -6.60 13.25
CA TYR A 225 13.23 -7.80 12.45
C TYR A 225 14.34 -8.80 12.71
N TRP A 226 13.99 -10.04 13.02
CA TRP A 226 14.93 -11.14 13.16
C TRP A 226 14.84 -12.04 11.93
N GLN A 227 15.99 -12.29 11.28
CA GLN A 227 16.06 -13.02 10.01
C GLN A 227 16.13 -14.51 10.23
N ASN A 228 15.13 -15.25 9.77
CA ASN A 228 15.11 -16.72 9.68
C ASN A 228 15.84 -17.20 8.40
N PHE A 229 16.90 -16.53 8.01
CA PHE A 229 17.73 -16.85 6.85
C PHE A 229 19.08 -16.16 6.99
N ASP A 230 20.04 -16.57 6.13
CA ASP A 230 21.35 -15.97 6.04
C ASP A 230 21.50 -15.17 4.74
N ASN A 231 21.72 -13.87 4.87
CA ASN A 231 21.98 -12.96 3.75
C ASN A 231 23.31 -12.20 3.93
N GLY A 232 24.21 -12.74 4.73
CA GLY A 232 25.49 -12.12 5.04
C GLY A 232 25.49 -11.17 6.23
N ALA A 233 24.34 -10.98 6.91
CA ALA A 233 24.27 -10.34 8.23
C ALA A 233 24.82 -11.29 9.32
N THR A 234 24.94 -10.83 10.56
CA THR A 234 25.28 -11.68 11.70
C THR A 234 24.14 -12.67 11.94
N VAL A 235 24.40 -13.98 11.83
CA VAL A 235 23.41 -14.99 12.23
C VAL A 235 23.21 -14.95 13.74
N GLN A 236 21.97 -14.97 14.19
CA GLN A 236 21.57 -14.82 15.60
C GLN A 236 20.52 -15.86 15.98
N ARG A 237 20.55 -16.33 17.22
CA ARG A 237 19.38 -16.95 17.86
C ARG A 237 18.43 -15.85 18.32
N ILE A 238 17.17 -16.19 18.58
CA ILE A 238 16.24 -15.22 19.20
C ILE A 238 16.77 -14.74 20.56
N SER A 239 17.42 -15.63 21.33
CA SER A 239 18.06 -15.29 22.62
C SER A 239 19.12 -14.19 22.49
N ASP A 240 19.81 -14.12 21.36
CA ASP A 240 20.93 -13.18 21.15
C ASP A 240 20.44 -11.74 20.83
N VAL A 241 19.18 -11.56 20.49
CA VAL A 241 18.59 -10.23 20.21
C VAL A 241 18.68 -9.36 21.47
N PRO A 242 19.25 -8.14 21.38
CA PRO A 242 19.40 -7.24 22.52
C PRO A 242 18.08 -6.93 23.25
N ALA A 243 18.14 -6.76 24.58
CA ALA A 243 16.98 -6.42 25.40
C ALA A 243 16.38 -5.04 25.11
N ALA A 244 17.07 -4.20 24.35
CA ALA A 244 16.56 -2.91 23.89
C ALA A 244 15.39 -3.04 22.91
N TYR A 245 15.27 -4.17 22.21
CA TYR A 245 14.12 -4.43 21.33
C TYR A 245 12.91 -4.87 22.13
N ASP A 246 11.80 -4.17 21.98
CA ASP A 246 10.53 -4.43 22.68
C ASP A 246 9.65 -5.40 21.90
N ILE A 247 9.70 -5.31 20.57
CA ILE A 247 9.03 -6.23 19.64
C ILE A 247 10.08 -6.85 18.72
N ILE A 248 10.03 -8.18 18.59
CA ILE A 248 10.88 -8.95 17.68
C ILE A 248 9.95 -9.53 16.59
N ALA A 249 10.11 -9.07 15.34
CA ALA A 249 9.36 -9.57 14.18
C ALA A 249 10.18 -10.69 13.51
N VAL A 250 9.69 -11.92 13.56
CA VAL A 250 10.35 -13.10 12.98
C VAL A 250 10.05 -13.17 11.48
N SER A 251 11.05 -13.02 10.63
CA SER A 251 10.95 -12.88 9.17
C SER A 251 11.35 -14.18 8.47
N PHE A 252 10.50 -14.86 7.67
CA PHE A 252 9.12 -14.55 7.38
C PHE A 252 8.27 -15.82 7.37
N ALA A 253 6.96 -15.68 7.51
CA ALA A 253 6.02 -16.72 7.12
C ALA A 253 5.82 -16.66 5.59
N ASP A 254 5.81 -17.85 4.98
CA ASP A 254 5.65 -18.03 3.54
C ASP A 254 4.20 -18.33 3.16
N ALA A 255 3.83 -18.06 1.89
CA ALA A 255 2.58 -18.52 1.33
C ALA A 255 2.58 -20.04 1.17
N THR A 256 1.46 -20.67 1.50
CA THR A 256 1.21 -22.09 1.17
C THR A 256 0.51 -22.22 -0.18
N ALA A 257 0.30 -23.45 -0.65
CA ALA A 257 -0.50 -23.72 -1.85
C ALA A 257 -1.98 -23.31 -1.68
N THR A 258 -2.45 -23.15 -0.45
CA THR A 258 -3.82 -22.70 -0.15
C THR A 258 -3.85 -21.16 -0.18
N PRO A 259 -4.71 -20.52 -0.99
CA PRO A 259 -4.80 -19.06 -1.04
C PRO A 259 -5.02 -18.44 0.34
N GLY A 260 -4.16 -17.49 0.72
CA GLY A 260 -4.15 -16.86 2.04
C GLY A 260 -3.53 -17.70 3.16
N GLY A 261 -3.20 -18.96 2.91
CA GLY A 261 -2.58 -19.84 3.91
C GLY A 261 -1.12 -19.49 4.17
N LEU A 262 -0.69 -19.59 5.43
CA LEU A 262 0.64 -19.32 5.92
C LEU A 262 1.35 -20.60 6.35
N GLY A 263 2.67 -20.66 6.09
CA GLY A 263 3.59 -21.65 6.59
C GLY A 263 4.82 -21.00 7.23
N PHE A 264 5.40 -21.65 8.21
CA PHE A 264 6.66 -21.22 8.82
C PHE A 264 7.43 -22.45 9.32
N THR A 265 8.73 -22.48 9.06
CA THR A 265 9.67 -23.44 9.64
C THR A 265 10.99 -22.72 9.88
N LEU A 266 11.73 -23.14 10.92
CA LEU A 266 13.08 -22.64 11.13
C LEU A 266 13.98 -23.06 9.98
N ASP A 267 14.69 -22.11 9.37
CA ASP A 267 15.54 -22.35 8.21
C ASP A 267 16.67 -23.34 8.56
N PRO A 268 16.84 -24.45 7.81
CA PRO A 268 17.83 -25.48 8.11
C PRO A 268 19.27 -25.00 7.93
N THR A 269 19.52 -24.05 7.02
CA THR A 269 20.85 -23.46 6.81
C THR A 269 21.22 -22.58 7.98
N LEU A 270 20.31 -21.72 8.43
CA LEU A 270 20.47 -20.91 9.63
C LEU A 270 20.67 -21.80 10.86
N SER A 271 19.85 -22.83 11.02
CA SER A 271 19.97 -23.83 12.11
C SER A 271 21.37 -24.43 12.14
N SER A 272 21.89 -24.88 11.00
CA SER A 272 23.23 -25.44 10.88
C SER A 272 24.32 -24.42 11.24
N ARG A 273 24.23 -23.19 10.74
CA ARG A 273 25.20 -22.11 11.03
C ARG A 273 25.24 -21.72 12.50
N LEU A 274 24.14 -21.89 13.21
CA LEU A 274 24.03 -21.66 14.66
C LEU A 274 24.38 -22.91 15.49
N GLY A 275 25.04 -23.90 14.90
CA GLY A 275 25.49 -25.08 15.59
C GLY A 275 24.38 -26.05 16.00
N GLY A 276 23.36 -26.18 15.17
CA GLY A 276 22.19 -27.04 15.40
C GLY A 276 21.11 -26.36 16.24
N TYR A 277 20.77 -25.14 15.90
CA TYR A 277 19.65 -24.40 16.53
C TYR A 277 18.33 -25.06 16.16
N THR A 278 17.81 -25.86 17.08
CA THR A 278 16.60 -26.64 16.85
C THR A 278 15.33 -25.81 17.01
N GLU A 279 14.23 -26.26 16.41
CA GLU A 279 12.91 -25.64 16.59
C GLU A 279 12.47 -25.62 18.07
N ALA A 280 12.81 -26.64 18.83
CA ALA A 280 12.53 -26.67 20.28
C ALA A 280 13.29 -25.56 21.03
N ARG A 281 14.55 -25.29 20.67
CA ARG A 281 15.32 -24.17 21.25
C ARG A 281 14.79 -22.83 20.80
N PHE A 282 14.41 -22.68 19.52
CA PHE A 282 13.78 -21.47 18.99
C PHE A 282 12.50 -21.12 19.79
N LYS A 283 11.62 -22.09 20.03
CA LYS A 283 10.42 -21.90 20.85
C LYS A 283 10.75 -21.56 22.31
N ALA A 284 11.78 -22.17 22.87
CA ALA A 284 12.23 -21.85 24.22
C ALA A 284 12.80 -20.42 24.32
N ASP A 285 13.55 -19.98 23.33
CA ASP A 285 14.07 -18.60 23.26
C ASP A 285 12.96 -17.57 23.11
N ILE A 286 11.91 -17.86 22.31
CA ILE A 286 10.70 -17.03 22.24
C ILE A 286 10.05 -16.91 23.62
N ALA A 287 9.84 -18.04 24.30
CA ALA A 287 9.26 -18.04 25.65
C ALA A 287 10.11 -17.24 26.65
N ALA A 288 11.44 -17.33 26.57
CA ALA A 288 12.35 -16.56 27.42
C ALA A 288 12.27 -15.04 27.15
N LYS A 289 12.20 -14.62 25.88
CA LYS A 289 12.00 -13.19 25.52
C LYS A 289 10.67 -12.67 26.06
N LYS A 290 9.60 -13.45 25.93
CA LYS A 290 8.28 -13.10 26.47
C LYS A 290 8.29 -13.00 27.99
N ALA A 291 8.96 -13.93 28.69
CA ALA A 291 9.13 -13.86 30.15
C ALA A 291 9.93 -12.63 30.59
N ALA A 292 10.82 -12.11 29.72
CA ALA A 292 11.54 -10.85 29.95
C ALA A 292 10.72 -9.60 29.54
N GLY A 293 9.41 -9.73 29.28
CA GLY A 293 8.51 -8.62 28.96
C GLY A 293 8.55 -8.18 27.49
N LYS A 294 9.26 -8.91 26.62
CA LYS A 294 9.30 -8.61 25.19
C LYS A 294 8.16 -9.28 24.43
N LYS A 295 7.81 -8.76 23.28
CA LYS A 295 6.84 -9.36 22.37
C LYS A 295 7.55 -9.98 21.16
N VAL A 296 7.06 -11.13 20.73
CA VAL A 296 7.58 -11.81 19.54
C VAL A 296 6.42 -12.07 18.59
N VAL A 297 6.48 -11.51 17.41
CA VAL A 297 5.45 -11.63 16.37
C VAL A 297 5.99 -12.36 15.15
N LEU A 298 5.12 -13.02 14.38
CA LEU A 298 5.46 -13.63 13.12
C LEU A 298 5.21 -12.62 11.99
N SER A 299 6.24 -12.26 11.23
CA SER A 299 6.11 -11.38 10.07
C SER A 299 5.70 -12.16 8.82
N VAL A 300 4.77 -11.60 8.06
CA VAL A 300 4.22 -12.16 6.82
C VAL A 300 4.58 -11.27 5.66
N GLY A 301 5.28 -11.81 4.67
CA GLY A 301 5.60 -11.08 3.44
C GLY A 301 7.09 -10.93 3.18
N GLY A 302 7.60 -9.70 3.24
CA GLY A 302 8.93 -9.31 2.78
C GLY A 302 9.04 -9.26 1.26
N GLN A 303 10.21 -8.86 0.76
CA GLN A 303 10.48 -8.60 -0.66
C GLN A 303 10.06 -9.76 -1.60
N ASN A 304 10.18 -11.01 -1.17
CA ASN A 304 9.83 -12.18 -1.96
C ASN A 304 8.50 -12.82 -1.55
N GLY A 305 7.76 -12.17 -0.65
CA GLY A 305 6.50 -12.68 -0.15
C GLY A 305 5.41 -12.69 -1.23
N THR A 306 4.63 -13.77 -1.28
CA THR A 306 3.55 -13.95 -2.26
C THR A 306 2.19 -14.20 -1.63
N VAL A 307 2.07 -13.97 -0.32
CA VAL A 307 0.79 -14.12 0.40
C VAL A 307 -0.22 -13.10 -0.12
N ALA A 308 -1.41 -13.57 -0.50
CA ALA A 308 -2.48 -12.72 -1.00
C ALA A 308 -3.81 -13.08 -0.32
N VAL A 309 -4.49 -12.07 0.24
CA VAL A 309 -5.77 -12.20 0.95
C VAL A 309 -6.82 -11.36 0.23
N ASN A 310 -7.40 -11.92 -0.84
CA ASN A 310 -8.25 -11.20 -1.79
C ASN A 310 -9.71 -11.69 -1.83
N SER A 311 -10.10 -12.53 -0.87
CA SER A 311 -11.46 -13.08 -0.76
C SER A 311 -11.76 -13.49 0.68
N SER A 312 -13.03 -13.71 1.00
CA SER A 312 -13.43 -14.22 2.32
C SER A 312 -12.83 -15.60 2.62
N ALA A 313 -12.64 -16.45 1.61
CA ALA A 313 -12.01 -17.76 1.78
C ALA A 313 -10.52 -17.62 2.12
N SER A 314 -9.77 -16.77 1.40
CA SER A 314 -8.37 -16.53 1.71
C SER A 314 -8.20 -15.80 3.06
N ALA A 315 -9.15 -14.96 3.46
CA ALA A 315 -9.15 -14.33 4.78
C ALA A 315 -9.35 -15.37 5.91
N ALA A 316 -10.23 -16.34 5.73
CA ALA A 316 -10.41 -17.45 6.67
C ALA A 316 -9.14 -18.30 6.78
N ASN A 317 -8.56 -18.70 5.64
CA ASN A 317 -7.32 -19.48 5.60
C ASN A 317 -6.14 -18.74 6.29
N PHE A 318 -6.01 -17.42 6.04
CA PHE A 318 -5.01 -16.59 6.72
C PHE A 318 -5.22 -16.62 8.24
N THR A 319 -6.45 -16.35 8.70
CA THR A 319 -6.78 -16.34 10.13
C THR A 319 -6.45 -17.68 10.79
N ASP A 320 -6.85 -18.80 10.18
CA ASP A 320 -6.70 -20.12 10.77
C ASP A 320 -5.25 -20.59 10.80
N THR A 321 -4.50 -20.35 9.72
CA THR A 321 -3.08 -20.71 9.65
C THR A 321 -2.21 -19.80 10.51
N ALA A 322 -2.46 -18.48 10.53
CA ALA A 322 -1.79 -17.55 11.44
C ALA A 322 -2.01 -17.95 12.90
N TRP A 323 -3.25 -18.25 13.28
CA TRP A 323 -3.58 -18.71 14.63
C TRP A 323 -2.86 -20.00 14.99
N ALA A 324 -2.86 -20.99 14.10
CA ALA A 324 -2.16 -22.25 14.30
C ALA A 324 -0.65 -22.03 14.52
N LEU A 325 0.00 -21.16 13.75
CA LEU A 325 1.41 -20.81 13.90
C LEU A 325 1.67 -20.07 15.22
N MET A 326 0.81 -19.11 15.58
CA MET A 326 0.92 -18.41 16.86
C MET A 326 0.89 -19.39 18.04
N GLN A 327 -0.01 -20.37 18.01
CA GLN A 327 -0.09 -21.40 19.06
C GLN A 327 1.12 -22.34 19.05
N ALA A 328 1.55 -22.77 17.87
CA ALA A 328 2.64 -23.73 17.72
C ALA A 328 4.00 -23.19 18.16
N TYR A 329 4.25 -21.89 17.94
CA TYR A 329 5.53 -21.23 18.26
C TYR A 329 5.48 -20.32 19.48
N GLY A 330 4.29 -19.98 19.96
CA GLY A 330 4.08 -19.08 21.08
C GLY A 330 4.22 -17.60 20.74
N PHE A 331 3.96 -17.20 19.48
CA PHE A 331 3.98 -15.80 19.06
C PHE A 331 2.86 -14.99 19.76
N ASP A 332 3.15 -13.71 20.05
CA ASP A 332 2.19 -12.77 20.64
C ASP A 332 1.24 -12.17 19.62
N GLY A 333 1.53 -12.34 18.33
CA GLY A 333 0.76 -11.72 17.27
C GLY A 333 1.40 -11.87 15.90
N ILE A 334 1.08 -10.95 15.02
CA ILE A 334 1.50 -10.98 13.63
C ILE A 334 1.98 -9.60 13.17
N ASP A 335 2.91 -9.59 12.25
CA ASP A 335 3.37 -8.43 11.54
C ASP A 335 3.02 -8.55 10.05
N ILE A 336 2.57 -7.49 9.42
CA ILE A 336 2.21 -7.44 8.00
C ILE A 336 3.27 -6.63 7.24
N ASP A 337 4.07 -7.33 6.45
CA ASP A 337 5.15 -6.78 5.60
C ASP A 337 4.95 -7.20 4.14
N LEU A 338 3.71 -7.10 3.64
CA LEU A 338 3.34 -7.51 2.29
C LEU A 338 3.75 -6.44 1.27
N GLU A 339 4.81 -6.68 0.53
CA GLU A 339 5.32 -5.76 -0.50
C GLU A 339 4.71 -6.02 -1.89
N ASN A 340 3.88 -7.05 -2.03
CA ASN A 340 3.16 -7.43 -3.26
C ASN A 340 1.72 -6.88 -3.32
N GLY A 341 1.39 -5.94 -2.43
CA GLY A 341 0.07 -5.32 -2.30
C GLY A 341 -0.85 -6.01 -1.30
N VAL A 342 -1.82 -5.26 -0.82
CA VAL A 342 -2.82 -5.71 0.16
C VAL A 342 -4.23 -5.41 -0.32
N ASN A 343 -5.20 -6.18 0.14
CA ASN A 343 -6.62 -5.86 0.05
C ASN A 343 -7.11 -5.48 1.45
N ALA A 344 -7.38 -4.20 1.66
CA ALA A 344 -7.72 -3.65 2.97
C ALA A 344 -8.98 -4.28 3.59
N THR A 345 -9.94 -4.69 2.75
CA THR A 345 -11.20 -5.28 3.22
C THR A 345 -10.98 -6.70 3.75
N TYR A 346 -10.44 -7.59 2.92
CA TYR A 346 -10.32 -9.00 3.29
C TYR A 346 -9.20 -9.26 4.30
N LEU A 347 -8.07 -8.56 4.16
CA LEU A 347 -7.00 -8.67 5.16
C LEU A 347 -7.42 -8.03 6.49
N GLY A 348 -8.12 -6.89 6.47
CA GLY A 348 -8.69 -6.28 7.68
C GLY A 348 -9.64 -7.22 8.41
N GLN A 349 -10.53 -7.91 7.68
CA GLN A 349 -11.40 -8.95 8.23
C GLN A 349 -10.61 -10.09 8.88
N ALA A 350 -9.56 -10.57 8.19
CA ALA A 350 -8.71 -11.64 8.71
C ALA A 350 -8.01 -11.25 10.02
N LEU A 351 -7.50 -10.02 10.08
CA LEU A 351 -6.80 -9.48 11.25
C LEU A 351 -7.73 -9.28 12.45
N HIS A 352 -8.95 -8.78 12.26
CA HIS A 352 -9.96 -8.72 13.32
C HIS A 352 -10.36 -10.09 13.83
N ASN A 353 -10.56 -11.06 12.93
CA ASN A 353 -10.86 -12.43 13.31
C ASN A 353 -9.71 -13.07 14.10
N LEU A 354 -8.45 -12.79 13.71
CA LEU A 354 -7.26 -13.27 14.41
C LEU A 354 -7.14 -12.63 15.81
N ALA A 355 -7.36 -11.31 15.91
CA ALA A 355 -7.36 -10.58 17.17
C ALA A 355 -8.44 -11.11 18.13
N ALA A 356 -9.63 -11.41 17.62
CA ALA A 356 -10.70 -12.01 18.41
C ALA A 356 -10.34 -13.40 18.94
N LYS A 357 -9.64 -14.23 18.13
CA LYS A 357 -9.13 -15.55 18.57
C LYS A 357 -8.01 -15.41 19.62
N ALA A 358 -7.08 -14.48 19.41
CA ALA A 358 -5.92 -14.27 20.28
C ALA A 358 -6.30 -13.60 21.61
N GLY A 359 -7.31 -12.75 21.60
CA GLY A 359 -7.79 -12.04 22.78
C GLY A 359 -6.85 -10.94 23.26
N ARG A 360 -6.91 -10.64 24.55
CA ARG A 360 -6.12 -9.58 25.18
C ARG A 360 -4.61 -9.81 25.04
N GLY A 361 -3.88 -8.78 24.61
CA GLY A 361 -2.43 -8.85 24.44
C GLY A 361 -1.99 -9.25 23.04
N PHE A 362 -2.92 -9.37 22.08
CA PHE A 362 -2.59 -9.52 20.67
C PHE A 362 -1.77 -8.33 20.18
N VAL A 363 -0.69 -8.60 19.47
CA VAL A 363 0.21 -7.60 18.91
C VAL A 363 0.08 -7.62 17.38
N LEU A 364 -0.34 -6.51 16.80
CA LEU A 364 -0.40 -6.32 15.36
C LEU A 364 0.56 -5.20 14.97
N THR A 365 1.56 -5.52 14.16
CA THR A 365 2.46 -4.53 13.56
C THR A 365 2.36 -4.56 12.04
N MET A 366 2.77 -3.48 11.39
CA MET A 366 2.80 -3.37 9.93
C MET A 366 4.06 -2.65 9.49
N ALA A 367 4.61 -3.03 8.33
CA ALA A 367 5.76 -2.39 7.72
C ALA A 367 5.52 -2.00 6.25
N PRO A 368 4.54 -1.13 5.96
CA PRO A 368 4.30 -0.67 4.60
C PRO A 368 5.49 0.09 4.04
N GLN A 369 5.66 0.06 2.72
CA GLN A 369 6.58 0.96 2.02
C GLN A 369 6.08 2.41 2.11
N THR A 370 6.98 3.40 1.93
CA THR A 370 6.58 4.83 1.99
C THR A 370 5.50 5.18 0.99
N ILE A 371 5.53 4.58 -0.20
CA ILE A 371 4.55 4.80 -1.25
C ILE A 371 3.13 4.38 -0.82
N ASP A 372 3.01 3.30 -0.05
CA ASP A 372 1.74 2.75 0.42
C ASP A 372 1.03 3.65 1.45
N MET A 373 1.75 4.63 2.00
CA MET A 373 1.27 5.52 3.06
C MET A 373 1.22 6.99 2.63
N GLN A 374 1.32 7.28 1.32
CA GLN A 374 1.27 8.66 0.79
C GLN A 374 -0.13 9.29 0.83
N SER A 375 -1.17 8.47 0.88
CA SER A 375 -2.56 8.92 0.91
C SER A 375 -3.44 7.92 1.63
N THR A 376 -4.47 8.38 2.35
CA THR A 376 -5.50 7.53 2.97
C THR A 376 -6.29 6.71 1.94
N GLY A 377 -6.18 7.03 0.65
CA GLY A 377 -6.72 6.25 -0.46
C GLY A 377 -5.93 4.99 -0.82
N MET A 378 -4.68 4.87 -0.38
CA MET A 378 -3.84 3.69 -0.64
C MET A 378 -4.31 2.49 0.19
N GLU A 379 -4.26 1.29 -0.39
CA GLU A 379 -4.82 0.09 0.25
C GLU A 379 -4.17 -0.24 1.60
N TYR A 380 -2.86 -0.04 1.74
CA TYR A 380 -2.20 -0.27 3.02
C TYR A 380 -2.61 0.78 4.08
N PHE A 381 -2.76 2.04 3.69
CA PHE A 381 -3.26 3.07 4.61
C PHE A 381 -4.71 2.79 5.03
N LYS A 382 -5.57 2.39 4.07
CA LYS A 382 -6.95 1.93 4.38
C LYS A 382 -6.93 0.76 5.36
N LEU A 383 -6.05 -0.22 5.12
CA LEU A 383 -5.89 -1.35 6.03
C LEU A 383 -5.54 -0.89 7.44
N ALA A 384 -4.52 -0.03 7.58
CA ALA A 384 -4.09 0.49 8.88
C ALA A 384 -5.22 1.25 9.61
N LEU A 385 -6.02 2.03 8.87
CA LEU A 385 -7.18 2.73 9.42
C LEU A 385 -8.33 1.77 9.79
N ASN A 386 -8.58 0.75 8.96
CA ASN A 386 -9.62 -0.25 9.20
C ASN A 386 -9.38 -1.08 10.47
N VAL A 387 -8.11 -1.36 10.78
CA VAL A 387 -7.72 -2.16 11.96
C VAL A 387 -7.12 -1.31 13.09
N LYS A 388 -7.35 0.01 13.06
CA LYS A 388 -6.80 0.97 14.02
C LYS A 388 -7.10 0.63 15.48
N ASP A 389 -8.23 0.00 15.74
CA ASP A 389 -8.68 -0.45 17.06
C ASP A 389 -7.83 -1.58 17.65
N ILE A 390 -7.24 -2.44 16.80
CA ILE A 390 -6.38 -3.57 17.19
C ILE A 390 -4.90 -3.37 16.82
N LEU A 391 -4.57 -2.29 16.11
CA LEU A 391 -3.23 -2.00 15.60
C LEU A 391 -2.31 -1.50 16.72
N THR A 392 -1.17 -2.15 16.90
CA THR A 392 -0.13 -1.75 17.83
C THR A 392 0.72 -0.63 17.27
N ILE A 393 1.34 -0.83 16.10
CA ILE A 393 2.21 0.17 15.46
C ILE A 393 2.37 -0.11 13.95
N VAL A 394 2.43 0.96 13.15
CA VAL A 394 2.89 0.95 11.76
C VAL A 394 4.34 1.41 11.74
N ASN A 395 5.24 0.54 11.37
CA ASN A 395 6.66 0.78 11.19
C ASN A 395 6.98 1.00 9.70
N MET A 396 6.50 2.10 9.12
CA MET A 396 6.71 2.37 7.69
C MET A 396 8.20 2.29 7.32
N GLN A 397 8.52 1.71 6.15
CA GLN A 397 9.88 1.53 5.65
C GLN A 397 10.38 2.84 5.00
N TYR A 398 11.16 3.67 5.71
CA TYR A 398 11.68 4.95 5.21
C TYR A 398 12.98 4.78 4.39
N TYR A 399 13.10 3.66 3.67
CA TYR A 399 14.26 3.30 2.86
C TYR A 399 13.83 2.71 1.52
N ASN A 400 14.75 2.53 0.58
CA ASN A 400 14.49 2.07 -0.80
C ASN A 400 13.41 2.89 -1.53
N SER A 401 13.26 4.16 -1.20
CA SER A 401 12.09 4.98 -1.56
C SER A 401 12.42 6.24 -2.37
N GLY A 402 13.70 6.56 -2.56
CA GLY A 402 14.12 7.73 -3.32
C GLY A 402 13.67 9.06 -2.69
N THR A 403 12.80 9.77 -3.38
CA THR A 403 12.19 11.04 -2.92
C THR A 403 10.68 10.90 -2.85
N MET A 404 10.06 11.52 -1.83
CA MET A 404 8.60 11.49 -1.62
C MET A 404 8.09 12.85 -1.18
N LEU A 405 6.78 13.10 -1.41
CA LEU A 405 6.10 14.26 -0.85
C LEU A 405 5.94 14.12 0.66
N GLY A 406 6.21 15.20 1.37
CA GLY A 406 5.85 15.34 2.77
C GLY A 406 4.42 15.85 2.94
N CYS A 407 3.95 15.90 4.18
CA CYS A 407 2.61 16.39 4.53
C CYS A 407 2.41 17.90 4.29
N ASP A 408 3.45 18.62 3.95
CA ASP A 408 3.47 20.04 3.54
C ASP A 408 3.52 20.22 2.02
N GLY A 409 3.49 19.13 1.25
CA GLY A 409 3.58 19.15 -0.20
C GLY A 409 4.97 19.41 -0.77
N GLN A 410 6.02 19.46 0.08
CA GLN A 410 7.40 19.55 -0.39
C GLN A 410 8.00 18.16 -0.59
N VAL A 411 8.98 18.07 -1.50
CA VAL A 411 9.68 16.81 -1.80
C VAL A 411 10.89 16.65 -0.89
N TYR A 412 11.01 15.49 -0.26
CA TYR A 412 12.11 15.12 0.61
C TYR A 412 12.81 13.85 0.13
N ALA A 413 14.15 13.84 0.21
CA ALA A 413 14.97 12.68 -0.15
C ALA A 413 15.16 11.76 1.06
N GLN A 414 15.09 10.44 0.81
CA GLN A 414 15.41 9.43 1.82
C GLN A 414 16.82 9.65 2.42
N GLY A 415 17.05 9.12 3.61
CA GLY A 415 18.34 9.27 4.30
C GLY A 415 18.48 10.60 5.06
N THR A 416 17.39 11.31 5.35
CA THR A 416 17.39 12.61 6.04
C THR A 416 16.36 12.67 7.17
N VAL A 417 16.58 13.52 8.16
CA VAL A 417 15.59 13.84 9.21
C VAL A 417 14.27 14.30 8.58
N ASN A 418 14.35 15.16 7.56
CA ASN A 418 13.17 15.70 6.89
C ASN A 418 12.30 14.61 6.27
N PHE A 419 12.90 13.61 5.63
CA PHE A 419 12.17 12.50 5.03
C PHE A 419 11.41 11.70 6.10
N LEU A 420 12.10 11.38 7.21
CA LEU A 420 11.47 10.65 8.31
C LEU A 420 10.29 11.43 8.90
N THR A 421 10.48 12.71 9.17
CA THR A 421 9.49 13.53 9.88
C THR A 421 8.33 13.97 8.99
N ALA A 422 8.60 14.38 7.75
CA ALA A 422 7.56 14.85 6.83
C ALA A 422 6.63 13.71 6.36
N LEU A 423 7.14 12.49 6.22
CA LEU A 423 6.34 11.34 5.84
C LEU A 423 5.59 10.74 7.04
N ALA A 424 6.19 10.73 8.24
CA ALA A 424 5.46 10.37 9.46
C ALA A 424 4.26 11.31 9.70
N CYS A 425 4.43 12.60 9.41
CA CYS A 425 3.36 13.59 9.46
C CYS A 425 2.16 13.23 8.56
N ILE A 426 2.35 12.59 7.40
CA ILE A 426 1.24 12.14 6.55
C ILE A 426 0.38 11.11 7.29
N GLN A 427 1.00 10.13 7.94
CA GLN A 427 0.30 9.09 8.69
C GLN A 427 -0.47 9.69 9.87
N LEU A 428 0.16 10.63 10.61
CA LEU A 428 -0.43 11.31 11.75
C LEU A 428 -1.61 12.20 11.35
N LYS A 429 -1.46 13.00 10.31
CA LYS A 429 -2.55 13.83 9.76
C LYS A 429 -3.62 12.97 9.06
N GLY A 430 -3.25 11.83 8.52
CA GLY A 430 -4.15 10.87 7.87
C GLY A 430 -5.01 10.04 8.83
N GLY A 431 -4.81 10.19 10.15
CA GLY A 431 -5.73 9.66 11.16
C GLY A 431 -5.18 8.53 12.02
N LEU A 432 -3.94 8.08 11.87
CA LEU A 432 -3.32 7.20 12.86
C LEU A 432 -3.05 7.97 14.15
N ARG A 433 -3.15 7.28 15.29
CA ARG A 433 -2.74 7.86 16.57
C ARG A 433 -1.21 7.98 16.62
N PRO A 434 -0.65 8.95 17.35
CA PRO A 434 0.80 9.08 17.49
C PRO A 434 1.48 7.78 17.95
N ASP A 435 0.91 7.08 18.92
CA ASP A 435 1.40 5.81 19.42
C ASP A 435 1.42 4.68 18.38
N GLN A 436 0.70 4.84 17.26
CA GLN A 436 0.65 3.88 16.16
C GLN A 436 1.63 4.18 15.02
N VAL A 437 2.46 5.22 15.11
CA VAL A 437 3.40 5.60 14.05
C VAL A 437 4.83 5.40 14.52
N GLY A 438 5.57 4.57 13.78
CA GLY A 438 6.99 4.26 14.01
C GLY A 438 7.85 4.56 12.78
N LEU A 439 9.14 4.78 13.04
CA LEU A 439 10.13 5.12 12.01
C LEU A 439 10.97 3.88 11.65
N GLY A 440 10.66 3.24 10.52
CA GLY A 440 11.38 2.05 10.03
C GLY A 440 12.62 2.43 9.23
N VAL A 441 13.82 2.02 9.70
CA VAL A 441 15.10 2.33 9.06
C VAL A 441 15.98 1.09 8.91
N PRO A 442 16.89 1.03 7.91
CA PRO A 442 17.88 -0.04 7.85
C PRO A 442 18.96 0.16 8.91
N ALA A 443 19.42 -0.93 9.52
CA ALA A 443 20.45 -0.88 10.58
C ALA A 443 21.85 -0.49 10.08
N SER A 444 22.10 -0.65 8.79
CA SER A 444 23.37 -0.31 8.14
C SER A 444 23.19 -0.02 6.65
N THR A 445 24.22 0.54 6.01
CA THR A 445 24.24 0.76 4.56
C THR A 445 24.17 -0.53 3.74
N SER A 446 24.47 -1.69 4.34
CA SER A 446 24.38 -3.01 3.68
C SER A 446 23.03 -3.68 3.89
N ALA A 447 22.14 -3.10 4.71
CA ALA A 447 20.85 -3.70 5.04
C ALA A 447 19.76 -3.37 4.00
N ALA A 448 19.96 -2.31 3.22
CA ALA A 448 19.03 -1.87 2.18
C ALA A 448 19.78 -1.19 1.02
N GLY A 449 19.12 -1.04 -0.12
CA GLY A 449 19.68 -0.39 -1.31
C GLY A 449 19.87 1.13 -1.17
N GLY A 450 19.15 1.77 -0.21
CA GLY A 450 19.26 3.19 0.06
C GLY A 450 18.43 3.61 1.27
N GLY A 451 18.60 4.85 1.74
CA GLY A 451 17.82 5.40 2.86
C GLY A 451 18.41 5.15 4.25
N TYR A 452 19.61 4.59 4.34
CA TYR A 452 20.30 4.48 5.63
C TYR A 452 20.47 5.86 6.29
N VAL A 453 20.19 5.90 7.60
CA VAL A 453 20.47 7.05 8.48
C VAL A 453 21.22 6.57 9.71
N SER A 454 22.09 7.42 10.26
CA SER A 454 22.73 7.10 11.53
C SER A 454 21.70 7.06 12.67
N PRO A 455 21.96 6.31 13.75
CA PRO A 455 21.09 6.30 14.94
C PRO A 455 20.75 7.68 15.48
N ALA A 456 21.70 8.64 15.43
CA ALA A 456 21.47 10.02 15.86
C ALA A 456 20.42 10.74 14.99
N VAL A 457 20.35 10.45 13.70
CA VAL A 457 19.33 11.02 12.79
C VAL A 457 17.94 10.48 13.13
N VAL A 458 17.82 9.20 13.52
CA VAL A 458 16.56 8.62 14.01
C VAL A 458 16.11 9.33 15.28
N ASN A 459 17.01 9.51 16.25
CA ASN A 459 16.71 10.24 17.49
C ASN A 459 16.27 11.68 17.22
N ASN A 460 16.97 12.39 16.32
CA ASN A 460 16.58 13.74 15.92
C ASN A 460 15.17 13.79 15.28
N ALA A 461 14.82 12.78 14.49
CA ALA A 461 13.48 12.69 13.89
C ALA A 461 12.40 12.43 14.95
N LEU A 462 12.67 11.56 15.93
CA LEU A 462 11.78 11.31 17.06
C LEU A 462 11.59 12.58 17.89
N ASP A 463 12.66 13.30 18.22
CA ASP A 463 12.63 14.56 18.98
C ASP A 463 11.85 15.65 18.19
N CYS A 464 12.04 15.68 16.87
CA CYS A 464 11.31 16.61 16.02
C CYS A 464 9.81 16.35 16.04
N LEU A 465 9.39 15.10 15.92
CA LEU A 465 7.98 14.72 15.97
C LEU A 465 7.39 14.93 17.36
N ALA A 466 8.09 14.50 18.40
CA ALA A 466 7.59 14.54 19.79
C ALA A 466 7.57 15.96 20.38
N ALA A 467 8.67 16.70 20.21
CA ALA A 467 8.89 17.96 20.93
C ALA A 467 9.11 19.18 20.00
N GLY A 468 9.32 18.98 18.69
CA GLY A 468 9.67 20.05 17.73
C GLY A 468 11.12 20.51 17.86
N THR A 469 11.98 19.69 18.47
CA THR A 469 13.43 19.94 18.61
C THR A 469 14.23 19.07 17.64
N ASN A 470 15.46 19.43 17.35
CA ASN A 470 16.36 18.67 16.47
C ASN A 470 15.81 18.42 15.04
N CYS A 471 14.82 19.22 14.60
CA CYS A 471 14.27 19.16 13.25
C CYS A 471 15.30 19.59 12.21
N GLY A 472 15.13 19.10 10.98
CA GLY A 472 15.77 19.65 9.80
C GLY A 472 15.07 20.92 9.30
N SER A 473 14.96 21.08 7.97
CA SER A 473 14.20 22.17 7.36
C SER A 473 12.69 21.97 7.50
N PHE A 474 12.20 20.72 7.47
CA PHE A 474 10.83 20.42 7.78
C PHE A 474 10.59 20.55 9.30
N ARG A 475 9.52 21.27 9.66
CA ARG A 475 9.04 21.40 11.04
C ARG A 475 7.53 21.15 11.06
N PRO A 476 7.08 20.12 11.78
CA PRO A 476 5.65 19.90 11.90
C PRO A 476 4.97 21.05 12.63
N ASP A 477 3.76 21.39 12.20
CA ASP A 477 2.90 22.37 12.85
C ASP A 477 2.29 21.87 14.19
N THR A 478 2.32 20.57 14.37
CA THR A 478 1.82 19.87 15.56
C THR A 478 2.93 19.02 16.17
N LYS A 479 2.94 18.92 17.49
CA LYS A 479 3.85 18.02 18.25
C LYS A 479 3.08 16.77 18.65
N TRP A 480 3.75 15.63 18.56
CA TRP A 480 3.19 14.33 18.91
C TRP A 480 4.04 13.61 19.97
N PRO A 481 3.98 14.04 21.25
CA PRO A 481 4.82 13.48 22.31
C PRO A 481 4.62 11.97 22.49
N GLY A 482 3.46 11.42 22.10
CA GLY A 482 3.20 9.99 22.13
C GLY A 482 3.60 9.23 20.88
N ILE A 483 4.57 9.71 20.06
CA ILE A 483 5.04 8.99 18.85
C ILE A 483 5.44 7.54 19.19
N GLY A 484 5.01 6.55 18.37
CA GLY A 484 5.08 5.13 18.69
C GLY A 484 6.47 4.54 18.84
N GLY A 485 7.46 5.05 18.09
CA GLY A 485 8.83 4.57 18.23
C GLY A 485 9.58 4.42 16.92
N ALA A 486 10.42 3.40 16.86
CA ALA A 486 11.22 3.08 15.67
C ALA A 486 11.27 1.58 15.39
N MET A 487 11.67 1.24 14.17
CA MET A 487 11.91 -0.13 13.74
C MET A 487 13.22 -0.20 12.97
N THR A 488 13.85 -1.37 12.97
CA THR A 488 14.98 -1.61 12.09
C THR A 488 14.92 -2.91 11.32
N TRP A 489 15.31 -2.84 10.07
CA TRP A 489 15.72 -3.97 9.25
C TRP A 489 17.23 -4.09 9.29
N SER A 490 17.84 -4.96 10.06
CA SER A 490 17.30 -5.93 10.99
C SER A 490 18.15 -6.01 12.26
N THR A 491 17.75 -6.76 13.26
CA THR A 491 18.59 -7.05 14.46
C THR A 491 19.91 -7.71 14.06
N ASN A 492 19.89 -8.54 13.03
CA ASN A 492 21.06 -9.21 12.45
C ASN A 492 22.04 -8.22 11.81
N TRP A 493 21.53 -7.23 11.06
CA TRP A 493 22.33 -6.17 10.48
C TRP A 493 22.80 -5.15 11.55
N ASP A 494 21.99 -4.88 12.57
CA ASP A 494 22.38 -4.04 13.71
C ASP A 494 23.55 -4.68 14.47
N ALA A 495 23.48 -5.97 14.75
CA ALA A 495 24.59 -6.71 15.38
C ALA A 495 25.85 -6.67 14.53
N LYS A 496 25.76 -6.83 13.20
CA LYS A 496 26.90 -6.71 12.29
C LYS A 496 27.50 -5.31 12.27
N ALA A 497 26.67 -4.28 12.44
CA ALA A 497 27.07 -2.89 12.47
C ALA A 497 27.52 -2.37 13.86
N GLY A 498 27.57 -3.25 14.85
CA GLY A 498 28.02 -2.89 16.21
C GLY A 498 26.93 -2.46 17.19
N GLY A 499 25.65 -2.71 16.87
CA GLY A 499 24.53 -2.53 17.81
C GLY A 499 24.09 -1.07 18.00
N GLY A 500 24.32 -0.22 17.01
CA GLY A 500 24.01 1.22 17.10
C GLY A 500 22.53 1.53 17.25
N ILE A 501 21.65 0.76 16.62
CA ILE A 501 20.19 0.93 16.78
C ILE A 501 19.77 0.51 18.18
N ALA A 502 20.13 -0.69 18.60
CA ALA A 502 19.81 -1.16 19.95
C ALA A 502 20.36 -0.22 21.05
N GLY A 503 21.64 0.15 20.95
CA GLY A 503 22.33 0.94 21.99
C GLY A 503 21.95 2.41 22.01
N THR A 504 21.73 3.05 20.85
CA THR A 504 21.50 4.49 20.74
C THR A 504 20.01 4.82 20.59
N VAL A 505 19.32 4.19 19.64
CA VAL A 505 17.90 4.48 19.41
C VAL A 505 17.04 3.86 20.52
N GLY A 506 17.32 2.61 20.91
CA GLY A 506 16.61 1.96 22.01
C GLY A 506 16.73 2.72 23.34
N ALA A 507 17.96 3.14 23.68
CA ALA A 507 18.17 3.92 24.89
C ALA A 507 17.44 5.28 24.86
N HIS A 508 17.41 5.94 23.68
CA HIS A 508 16.69 7.20 23.50
C HIS A 508 15.17 7.02 23.66
N LEU A 509 14.58 6.05 22.98
CA LEU A 509 13.14 5.75 23.06
C LEU A 509 12.70 5.47 24.50
N HIS A 510 13.48 4.66 25.24
CA HIS A 510 13.13 4.32 26.63
C HIS A 510 13.37 5.48 27.63
N ALA A 511 14.05 6.55 27.20
CA ALA A 511 14.23 7.79 27.97
C ALA A 511 13.24 8.90 27.60
N MET A 512 12.48 8.75 26.50
CA MET A 512 11.45 9.71 26.09
C MET A 512 10.31 9.74 27.12
N PRO A 513 9.67 10.93 27.36
CA PRO A 513 8.63 11.12 28.37
C PRO A 513 7.30 10.44 28.04
#